data_e822883e9fce54f33d4a1f3ff2a7724b
#
_entry.id   e822883e9fce54f33d4a1f3ff2a7724b
#
_cell.length_a   1.000
_cell.length_b   1.000
_cell.length_c   1.000
_cell.angle_alpha   90.00
_cell.angle_beta   90.00
_cell.angle_gamma   90.00
#
_symmetry.space_group_name_H-M   'P 1'
#
loop_
_entity.id
_entity.type
_entity.pdbx_description
1 polymer ?
#
loop_
_entity_poly.entity_id
_entity_poly.type
_entity_poly.pdbx_seq_one_letter_code
_entity_poly.pdbx_strand_id
1 'polypeptide(L)'
;MHHNKLVLALVGGLIVTLTTAGTVAQTAPAEAATTRISSACTSVPTTTTESDGVPGPIFYKRLQCLGSMAGYAGPIDGVMGPNSWLGVCRQLAKGGYYQGSVAFGSETPAVVAALQRWAAAHGRYSGPIDGIWGPNSYRGVAWSLNREF
;
A
#
# COMPACT_ATOMS: atom_id res chain seq x y z
N MET A 1 29.64 11.19 -59.91
CA MET A 1 29.50 10.77 -59.47
C MET A 1 29.36 10.30 -58.38
N HIS A 2 29.23 9.95 -57.76
CA HIS A 2 28.94 9.43 -56.93
C HIS A 2 28.79 9.26 -55.80
N HIS A 3 28.71 9.14 -55.45
CA HIS A 3 28.53 8.87 -54.68
C HIS A 3 28.24 8.52 -53.67
N ASN A 4 27.98 8.26 -53.12
CA ASN A 4 27.68 7.93 -52.27
C ASN A 4 27.39 7.57 -51.23
N LYS A 5 27.28 7.37 -51.01
CA LYS A 5 27.04 6.94 -50.37
C LYS A 5 26.91 6.41 -49.34
N LEU A 6 26.85 6.11 -48.93
CA LEU A 6 26.84 5.43 -48.11
C LEU A 6 26.61 5.43 -46.99
N VAL A 7 26.59 5.77 -46.65
CA VAL A 7 26.52 5.75 -45.61
C VAL A 7 25.94 5.31 -44.79
N LEU A 8 25.71 5.00 -44.79
CA LEU A 8 25.27 4.53 -44.12
C LEU A 8 24.99 4.16 -43.18
N ALA A 9 24.97 4.27 -43.28
CA ALA A 9 24.58 3.79 -42.68
C ALA A 9 24.70 3.35 -41.60
N LEU A 10 24.98 3.31 -41.59
CA LEU A 10 25.24 2.77 -40.69
C LEU A 10 24.76 2.97 -39.65
N VAL A 11 24.59 3.46 -39.69
CA VAL A 11 24.21 3.71 -38.85
C VAL A 11 23.54 3.16 -38.11
N GLY A 12 23.40 2.89 -38.42
CA GLY A 12 22.70 2.41 -37.75
C GLY A 12 22.75 1.92 -36.80
N GLY A 13 22.89 1.91 -36.88
CA GLY A 13 22.68 1.33 -36.10
C GLY A 13 22.68 1.32 -35.11
N LEU A 14 22.88 1.65 -35.23
CA LEU A 14 22.90 1.55 -34.37
C LEU A 14 22.25 1.41 -33.54
N ILE A 15 22.12 1.53 -33.77
CA ILE A 15 21.53 1.36 -33.29
C ILE A 15 21.32 1.04 -32.27
N VAL A 16 21.77 1.24 -32.24
CA VAL A 16 21.68 1.05 -31.51
C VAL A 16 21.09 0.98 -30.68
N THR A 17 21.12 1.28 -30.73
CA THR A 17 20.42 1.37 -30.34
C THR A 17 19.85 0.73 -29.52
N LEU A 18 19.76 0.63 -29.55
CA LEU A 18 19.24 0.02 -29.06
C LEU A 18 19.32 -0.38 -27.96
N THR A 19 19.63 -0.59 -28.18
CA THR A 19 20.26 -0.80 -27.28
C THR A 19 19.84 -0.25 -26.09
N THR A 20 19.75 0.62 -26.24
CA THR A 20 19.13 1.38 -25.49
C THR A 20 17.97 0.74 -24.99
N ALA A 21 17.42 0.10 -25.77
CA ALA A 21 16.24 -0.61 -25.45
C ALA A 21 16.44 -1.36 -24.18
N GLY A 22 17.59 -1.90 -24.00
CA GLY A 22 17.87 -2.64 -22.78
C GLY A 22 17.72 -1.81 -21.53
N THR A 23 18.07 -0.57 -21.61
CA THR A 23 18.00 0.27 -20.42
C THR A 23 16.58 0.56 -20.01
N VAL A 24 15.72 0.72 -20.97
CA VAL A 24 14.31 1.00 -20.66
C VAL A 24 13.67 -0.16 -19.92
N ALA A 25 13.99 -1.36 -20.30
CA ALA A 25 13.40 -2.53 -19.68
C ALA A 25 13.73 -2.64 -18.20
N GLN A 26 14.86 -2.11 -17.78
CA GLN A 26 15.30 -2.23 -16.40
C GLN A 26 14.46 -1.40 -15.44
N THR A 27 13.90 -0.31 -15.88
CA THR A 27 13.15 0.56 -14.98
C THR A 27 11.73 0.10 -14.77
N ALA A 28 11.12 -0.47 -15.78
CA ALA A 28 9.71 -0.85 -15.71
C ALA A 28 9.40 -1.86 -14.60
N PRO A 29 10.19 -2.94 -14.42
CA PRO A 29 9.89 -3.90 -13.36
C PRO A 29 9.94 -3.31 -11.95
N ALA A 30 10.85 -2.38 -11.71
CA ALA A 30 10.98 -1.78 -10.38
C ALA A 30 9.77 -0.94 -10.01
N GLU A 31 9.22 -0.22 -10.96
CA GLU A 31 8.02 0.58 -10.71
C GLU A 31 6.81 -0.28 -10.43
N ALA A 32 6.66 -1.35 -11.16
CA ALA A 32 5.54 -2.25 -10.97
C ALA A 32 5.56 -2.92 -9.59
N ALA A 33 6.75 -3.21 -9.07
CA ALA A 33 6.87 -3.90 -7.78
C ALA A 33 6.38 -3.05 -6.60
N THR A 34 6.46 -1.72 -6.69
CA THR A 34 6.10 -0.85 -5.57
C THR A 34 4.60 -0.68 -5.35
N THR A 35 3.79 -1.09 -6.30
CA THR A 35 2.35 -0.92 -6.21
C THR A 35 1.59 -2.20 -5.90
N ARG A 36 2.29 -3.32 -5.77
CA ARG A 36 1.64 -4.61 -5.56
C ARG A 36 1.38 -4.86 -4.09
N ILE A 37 0.17 -5.26 -3.81
CA ILE A 37 -0.19 -5.79 -2.50
C ILE A 37 0.55 -7.12 -2.28
N SER A 38 0.84 -7.46 -1.04
CA SER A 38 1.47 -8.75 -0.72
C SER A 38 0.59 -9.91 -1.20
N SER A 39 1.18 -10.88 -1.87
CA SER A 39 0.46 -12.06 -2.33
C SER A 39 -0.15 -12.86 -1.18
N ALA A 40 0.44 -12.77 0.02
CA ALA A 40 -0.11 -13.43 1.20
C ALA A 40 -1.48 -12.89 1.58
N CYS A 41 -1.84 -11.69 1.12
CA CYS A 41 -3.13 -11.08 1.46
C CYS A 41 -4.31 -11.77 0.78
N THR A 42 -4.08 -12.46 -0.33
CA THR A 42 -5.16 -13.16 -1.04
C THR A 42 -5.73 -14.32 -0.25
N SER A 43 -4.98 -14.83 0.72
CA SER A 43 -5.43 -15.95 1.56
C SER A 43 -5.85 -15.53 2.97
N VAL A 44 -5.82 -14.24 3.28
CA VAL A 44 -6.26 -13.75 4.60
C VAL A 44 -7.79 -13.69 4.61
N PRO A 45 -8.45 -14.46 5.48
CA PRO A 45 -9.91 -14.44 5.52
C PRO A 45 -10.44 -13.09 6.03
N THR A 46 -11.75 -12.89 5.89
CA THR A 46 -12.43 -11.73 6.48
C THR A 46 -12.39 -11.82 8.00
N THR A 47 -12.30 -10.67 8.65
CA THR A 47 -12.29 -10.62 10.12
C THR A 47 -13.70 -10.43 10.66
N THR A 48 -14.01 -11.12 11.76
CA THR A 48 -15.28 -10.97 12.49
C THR A 48 -15.37 -9.67 13.26
N THR A 49 -14.27 -8.92 13.36
CA THR A 49 -14.20 -7.63 14.05
C THR A 49 -15.26 -6.66 13.52
N GLU A 50 -15.68 -6.80 12.26
CA GLU A 50 -16.73 -5.94 11.72
C GLU A 50 -18.08 -6.16 12.41
N SER A 51 -18.27 -7.30 13.06
CA SER A 51 -19.51 -7.64 13.77
C SER A 51 -19.38 -7.45 15.27
N ASP A 52 -18.29 -7.96 15.85
CA ASP A 52 -18.13 -7.97 17.30
C ASP A 52 -17.39 -6.77 17.86
N GLY A 53 -16.62 -6.06 17.02
CA GLY A 53 -15.84 -4.90 17.45
C GLY A 53 -14.61 -5.28 18.27
N VAL A 54 -14.21 -6.55 18.23
CA VAL A 54 -13.05 -7.04 18.98
C VAL A 54 -11.94 -7.37 17.99
N PRO A 55 -10.80 -6.66 18.05
CA PRO A 55 -9.70 -6.96 17.13
C PRO A 55 -9.03 -8.27 17.52
N GLY A 56 -8.68 -9.04 16.51
CA GLY A 56 -7.97 -10.30 16.66
C GLY A 56 -6.87 -10.43 15.60
N PRO A 57 -6.18 -11.58 15.55
CA PRO A 57 -5.07 -11.76 14.61
C PRO A 57 -5.45 -11.49 13.16
N ILE A 58 -6.64 -11.86 12.75
CA ILE A 58 -7.08 -11.67 11.36
C ILE A 58 -7.27 -10.18 11.06
N PHE A 59 -7.81 -9.40 12.01
CA PHE A 59 -7.90 -7.96 11.88
C PHE A 59 -6.53 -7.35 11.60
N TYR A 60 -5.53 -7.73 12.38
CA TYR A 60 -4.18 -7.19 12.22
C TYR A 60 -3.49 -7.69 10.96
N LYS A 61 -3.76 -8.93 10.51
CA LYS A 61 -3.27 -9.39 9.21
C LYS A 61 -3.82 -8.54 8.08
N ARG A 62 -5.10 -8.21 8.11
CA ARG A 62 -5.71 -7.34 7.11
C ARG A 62 -5.16 -5.92 7.20
N LEU A 63 -4.84 -5.44 8.38
CA LEU A 63 -4.20 -4.15 8.56
C LEU A 63 -2.78 -4.16 7.98
N GLN A 64 -2.03 -5.26 8.13
CA GLN A 64 -0.75 -5.44 7.45
C GLN A 64 -0.91 -5.45 5.92
N CYS A 65 -1.99 -6.02 5.42
CA CYS A 65 -2.30 -5.98 4.00
C CYS A 65 -2.54 -4.55 3.51
N LEU A 66 -3.22 -3.73 4.29
CA LEU A 66 -3.36 -2.30 3.97
C LEU A 66 -1.97 -1.65 3.89
N GLY A 67 -1.09 -1.95 4.83
CA GLY A 67 0.29 -1.45 4.81
C GLY A 67 1.09 -1.93 3.61
N SER A 68 0.83 -3.14 3.12
CA SER A 68 1.54 -3.67 1.96
C SER A 68 1.26 -2.91 0.68
N MET A 69 0.11 -2.24 0.59
CA MET A 69 -0.21 -1.37 -0.55
C MET A 69 0.73 -0.16 -0.62
N ALA A 70 1.41 0.16 0.47
CA ALA A 70 2.37 1.27 0.54
C ALA A 70 3.79 0.79 0.85
N GLY A 71 4.09 -0.45 0.52
CA GLY A 71 5.46 -0.95 0.54
C GLY A 71 5.84 -1.77 1.76
N TYR A 72 4.91 -2.10 2.65
CA TYR A 72 5.23 -3.06 3.71
C TYR A 72 5.50 -4.44 3.08
N ALA A 73 6.70 -4.95 3.28
CA ALA A 73 7.16 -6.20 2.68
C ALA A 73 7.44 -7.29 3.72
N GLY A 74 7.03 -7.09 4.95
CA GLY A 74 7.19 -8.07 6.01
C GLY A 74 6.10 -9.14 6.00
N PRO A 75 6.16 -10.09 6.93
CA PRO A 75 5.19 -11.18 7.00
C PRO A 75 3.79 -10.66 7.36
N ILE A 76 2.78 -11.33 6.82
CA ILE A 76 1.37 -11.07 7.15
C ILE A 76 0.99 -12.05 8.27
N ASP A 77 1.45 -11.77 9.45
CA ASP A 77 1.35 -12.68 10.60
C ASP A 77 0.39 -12.19 11.69
N GLY A 78 -0.10 -10.96 11.57
CA GLY A 78 -0.97 -10.36 12.57
C GLY A 78 -0.22 -9.72 13.74
N VAL A 79 1.11 -9.71 13.70
CA VAL A 79 1.93 -9.07 14.72
C VAL A 79 2.41 -7.71 14.18
N MET A 80 1.83 -6.66 14.71
CA MET A 80 2.11 -5.30 14.23
C MET A 80 3.42 -4.77 14.82
N GLY A 81 4.43 -4.72 14.00
CA GLY A 81 5.73 -4.12 14.33
C GLY A 81 5.90 -2.75 13.70
N PRO A 82 7.09 -2.14 13.89
CA PRO A 82 7.39 -0.81 13.35
C PRO A 82 7.16 -0.68 11.85
N ASN A 83 7.56 -1.66 11.06
CA ASN A 83 7.42 -1.62 9.62
C ASN A 83 5.97 -1.79 9.17
N SER A 84 5.19 -2.58 9.91
CA SER A 84 3.75 -2.75 9.64
C SER A 84 3.02 -1.41 9.83
N TRP A 85 3.25 -0.75 10.95
CA TRP A 85 2.63 0.55 11.23
C TRP A 85 3.10 1.62 10.25
N LEU A 86 4.38 1.60 9.87
CA LEU A 86 4.89 2.53 8.87
C LEU A 86 4.18 2.36 7.52
N GLY A 87 3.95 1.11 7.10
CA GLY A 87 3.21 0.83 5.88
C GLY A 87 1.78 1.35 5.95
N VAL A 88 1.09 1.11 7.07
CA VAL A 88 -0.27 1.61 7.29
C VAL A 88 -0.29 3.13 7.23
N CYS A 89 0.62 3.81 7.92
CA CYS A 89 0.71 5.27 7.90
C CYS A 89 0.90 5.81 6.48
N ARG A 90 1.80 5.20 5.72
CA ARG A 90 2.05 5.60 4.33
C ARG A 90 0.83 5.43 3.46
N GLN A 91 0.11 4.34 3.62
CA GLN A 91 -1.11 4.10 2.82
C GLN A 91 -2.18 5.13 3.17
N LEU A 92 -2.36 5.42 4.46
CA LEU A 92 -3.33 6.41 4.90
C LEU A 92 -2.95 7.83 4.46
N ALA A 93 -1.64 8.15 4.47
CA ALA A 93 -1.15 9.43 3.99
C ALA A 93 -1.36 9.59 2.49
N LYS A 94 -1.13 8.52 1.74
CA LYS A 94 -1.32 8.49 0.30
C LYS A 94 -2.78 8.72 -0.07
N GLY A 95 -3.71 8.24 0.76
CA GLY A 95 -5.14 8.45 0.58
C GLY A 95 -5.65 9.78 1.13
N GLY A 96 -4.79 10.56 1.77
CA GLY A 96 -5.19 11.85 2.34
C GLY A 96 -5.83 11.76 3.72
N TYR A 97 -5.83 10.60 4.34
CA TYR A 97 -6.46 10.40 5.65
C TYR A 97 -5.55 10.71 6.82
N TYR A 98 -4.24 10.56 6.63
CA TYR A 98 -3.26 10.84 7.66
C TYR A 98 -2.82 12.30 7.61
N GLN A 99 -3.04 13.02 8.70
CA GLN A 99 -2.70 14.43 8.80
C GLN A 99 -1.54 14.58 9.78
N GLY A 100 -0.40 14.95 9.26
CA GLY A 100 0.80 15.12 10.03
C GLY A 100 1.99 14.41 9.38
N SER A 101 3.10 14.35 10.08
CA SER A 101 4.29 13.64 9.61
C SER A 101 4.07 12.14 9.76
N VAL A 102 4.63 11.36 8.85
CA VAL A 102 4.53 9.91 8.91
C VAL A 102 5.30 9.43 10.14
N ALA A 103 4.58 8.84 11.09
CA ALA A 103 5.18 8.34 12.31
C ALA A 103 5.93 7.04 12.02
N PHE A 104 7.04 6.88 12.69
CA PHE A 104 7.81 5.66 12.56
C PHE A 104 7.31 4.63 13.57
N GLY A 105 6.66 3.63 13.04
CA GLY A 105 6.61 2.35 13.69
C GLY A 105 5.79 2.22 14.95
N SER A 106 4.77 3.04 15.18
CA SER A 106 3.93 2.85 16.34
C SER A 106 2.48 3.22 16.06
N GLU A 107 1.59 2.60 16.79
CA GLU A 107 0.20 2.98 16.85
C GLU A 107 0.07 4.24 17.69
N THR A 108 -0.24 5.34 17.05
CA THR A 108 -0.43 6.62 17.73
C THR A 108 -1.88 7.08 17.56
N PRO A 109 -2.35 8.02 18.40
CA PRO A 109 -3.69 8.59 18.18
C PRO A 109 -3.87 9.17 16.78
N ALA A 110 -2.80 9.68 16.17
CA ALA A 110 -2.88 10.21 14.81
C ALA A 110 -3.15 9.12 13.77
N VAL A 111 -2.56 7.94 13.96
CA VAL A 111 -2.79 6.77 13.09
C VAL A 111 -4.21 6.26 13.27
N VAL A 112 -4.67 6.16 14.51
CA VAL A 112 -6.04 5.71 14.80
C VAL A 112 -7.04 6.70 14.22
N ALA A 113 -6.81 8.00 14.37
CA ALA A 113 -7.69 9.02 13.77
C ALA A 113 -7.70 8.91 12.24
N ALA A 114 -6.57 8.61 11.62
CA ALA A 114 -6.50 8.41 10.18
C ALA A 114 -7.28 7.18 9.74
N LEU A 115 -7.22 6.09 10.50
CA LEU A 115 -8.02 4.88 10.25
C LEU A 115 -9.52 5.17 10.42
N GLN A 116 -9.89 5.97 11.42
CA GLN A 116 -11.27 6.40 11.62
C GLN A 116 -11.77 7.23 10.43
N ARG A 117 -10.96 8.16 9.90
CA ARG A 117 -11.31 8.93 8.69
C ARG A 117 -11.47 8.02 7.48
N TRP A 118 -10.57 7.07 7.34
CA TRP A 118 -10.63 6.11 6.25
C TRP A 118 -11.90 5.27 6.31
N ALA A 119 -12.25 4.76 7.49
CA ALA A 119 -13.50 4.01 7.70
C ALA A 119 -14.73 4.88 7.47
N ALA A 120 -14.67 6.14 7.87
CA ALA A 120 -15.77 7.09 7.65
C ALA A 120 -15.97 7.37 6.16
N ALA A 121 -14.88 7.49 5.41
CA ALA A 121 -14.95 7.71 3.96
C ALA A 121 -15.56 6.51 3.24
N HIS A 122 -15.44 5.31 3.81
CA HIS A 122 -16.12 4.11 3.29
C HIS A 122 -17.58 4.00 3.77
N GLY A 123 -18.05 4.95 4.55
CA GLY A 123 -19.45 5.04 4.99
C GLY A 123 -19.81 4.10 6.13
N ARG A 124 -18.84 3.57 6.86
CA ARG A 124 -19.08 2.60 7.93
C ARG A 124 -18.64 3.03 9.32
N TYR A 125 -18.19 4.25 9.45
CA TYR A 125 -17.87 4.80 10.74
C TYR A 125 -18.46 6.23 10.84
N SER A 126 -19.36 6.42 11.78
CA SER A 126 -19.98 7.71 12.02
C SER A 126 -19.65 8.27 13.41
N GLY A 127 -18.72 7.64 14.11
CA GLY A 127 -18.25 8.08 15.41
C GLY A 127 -17.27 9.25 15.31
N PRO A 128 -16.80 9.74 16.47
CA PRO A 128 -15.85 10.85 16.50
C PRO A 128 -14.48 10.44 15.96
N ILE A 129 -13.84 11.38 15.28
CA ILE A 129 -12.46 11.20 14.82
C ILE A 129 -11.56 11.71 15.96
N ASP A 130 -11.34 10.88 16.93
CA ASP A 130 -10.67 11.26 18.19
C ASP A 130 -9.36 10.53 18.44
N GLY A 131 -9.00 9.57 17.56
CA GLY A 131 -7.77 8.80 17.71
C GLY A 131 -7.83 7.77 18.83
N ILE A 132 -9.01 7.43 19.31
CA ILE A 132 -9.21 6.46 20.38
C ILE A 132 -9.96 5.26 19.82
N TRP A 133 -9.39 4.10 19.97
CA TRP A 133 -10.06 2.87 19.59
C TRP A 133 -11.25 2.58 20.49
N GLY A 134 -12.34 2.19 19.88
CA GLY A 134 -13.51 1.66 20.55
C GLY A 134 -14.18 0.64 19.65
N PRO A 135 -15.18 -0.11 20.14
CA PRO A 135 -15.84 -1.15 19.33
C PRO A 135 -16.35 -0.63 18.00
N ASN A 136 -16.86 0.59 17.95
CA ASN A 136 -17.39 1.16 16.71
C ASN A 136 -16.30 1.49 15.71
N SER A 137 -15.16 2.01 16.15
CA SER A 137 -14.04 2.28 15.24
C SER A 137 -13.43 0.96 14.75
N TYR A 138 -13.30 -0.04 15.60
CA TYR A 138 -12.86 -1.36 15.17
C TYR A 138 -13.81 -1.97 14.12
N ARG A 139 -15.12 -1.89 14.35
CA ARG A 139 -16.12 -2.37 13.37
C ARG A 139 -16.00 -1.65 12.04
N GLY A 140 -15.89 -0.34 12.08
CA GLY A 140 -15.80 0.46 10.86
C GLY A 140 -14.54 0.18 10.06
N VAL A 141 -13.40 0.11 10.74
CA VAL A 141 -12.13 -0.21 10.09
C VAL A 141 -12.13 -1.64 9.55
N ALA A 142 -12.64 -2.60 10.34
CA ALA A 142 -12.73 -3.99 9.91
C ALA A 142 -13.63 -4.16 8.68
N TRP A 143 -14.75 -3.47 8.66
CA TRP A 143 -15.65 -3.51 7.51
C TRP A 143 -14.94 -3.01 6.24
N SER A 144 -14.20 -1.93 6.36
CA SER A 144 -13.44 -1.39 5.23
C SER A 144 -12.32 -2.35 4.80
N LEU A 145 -11.60 -2.92 5.77
CA LEU A 145 -10.54 -3.90 5.48
C LEU A 145 -11.09 -5.14 4.78
N ASN A 146 -12.29 -5.60 5.17
CA ASN A 146 -12.89 -6.80 4.59
C ASN A 146 -13.32 -6.60 3.13
N ARG A 147 -13.38 -5.37 2.64
CA ARG A 147 -13.80 -5.04 1.28
C ARG A 147 -12.68 -4.44 0.43
N GLU A 148 -11.54 -4.22 1.04
CA GLU A 148 -10.38 -3.70 0.33
C GLU A 148 -9.60 -4.83 -0.37
N PHE A 149 -9.69 -6.06 0.14
CA PHE A 149 -8.93 -7.21 -0.34
C PHE A 149 -9.81 -8.43 -0.58
#